data_f4872f54e6ec51388c53ede414b3fb5b
#
_entry.id   f4872f54e6ec51388c53ede414b3fb5b
#
_cell.length_a   1.000
_cell.length_b   1.000
_cell.length_c   1.000
_cell.angle_alpha   90.00
_cell.angle_beta   90.00
_cell.angle_gamma   90.00
#
_symmetry.space_group_name_H-M   'P 1'
#
loop_
_entity.id
_entity.type
_entity.pdbx_description
1 polymer ?
#
loop_
_entity_poly.entity_id
_entity_poly.type
_entity_poly.pdbx_seq_one_letter_code
_entity_poly.pdbx_strand_id
1 'polypeptide(L)'
;MSNQHFSRRQIIQYMATLSVLSALPPAVMAQIITRQPPHSPFNSDSTAEDVTAGIDLSGMTIAITGVNSGLGYETMRVLSLRGAHIIGIARTQEKADKACATIDGETTPMFLDLANWESVVRCAERIRAMKLPLDGLITNAGIMALQDLELVNGVEKQFAVNHLGHFILINQLLKPVLASPQGRFTLLSSRAHRRADKGIEFDNLDGSKHYDPWNAYGVSKLANALCARELAARISHTEATSNSVHPGVIATGLLKHLSVWEQWGAKYFGWAFLKTIPEGAATSCYVATSPELVDVRGFYFADCNVEKDVSPYLQDDAMAAKLWEVSEELTRDYLPANQRA
;
A
#
# COMPACT_ATOMS: atom_id res chain seq x y z
N MET A 1 16.84 38.14 3.91
CA MET A 1 17.77 37.01 4.06
C MET A 1 18.20 36.93 5.52
N SER A 2 17.55 36.14 6.35
CA SER A 2 17.95 35.91 7.75
C SER A 2 18.26 34.39 7.87
N ASN A 3 19.56 34.08 7.95
CA ASN A 3 20.05 32.74 8.31
C ASN A 3 19.67 32.48 9.78
N GLN A 4 18.66 31.65 10.02
CA GLN A 4 18.45 31.09 11.35
C GLN A 4 19.42 29.93 11.56
N HIS A 5 20.53 30.20 12.26
CA HIS A 5 21.42 29.17 12.79
C HIS A 5 20.75 28.50 13.98
N PHE A 6 20.38 27.24 13.85
CA PHE A 6 19.99 26.42 15.00
C PHE A 6 21.18 26.26 15.95
N SER A 7 20.97 26.55 17.23
CA SER A 7 22.00 26.39 18.24
C SER A 7 22.31 24.90 18.48
N ARG A 8 23.56 24.58 18.84
CA ARG A 8 23.96 23.19 19.19
C ARG A 8 23.04 22.52 20.22
N ARG A 9 22.42 23.29 21.12
CA ARG A 9 21.43 22.80 22.09
C ARG A 9 20.11 22.34 21.43
N GLN A 10 19.65 23.04 20.41
CA GLN A 10 18.43 22.66 19.67
C GLN A 10 18.66 21.42 18.82
N ILE A 11 19.85 21.28 18.23
CA ILE A 11 20.24 20.04 17.48
C ILE A 11 20.33 18.86 18.43
N ILE A 12 20.90 19.02 19.64
CA ILE A 12 20.99 17.95 20.64
C ILE A 12 19.60 17.56 21.18
N GLN A 13 18.69 18.51 21.36
CA GLN A 13 17.30 18.21 21.74
C GLN A 13 16.52 17.50 20.61
N TYR A 14 16.74 17.88 19.35
CA TYR A 14 16.14 17.18 18.18
C TYR A 14 16.74 15.76 18.00
N MET A 15 18.04 15.60 18.22
CA MET A 15 18.69 14.28 18.15
C MET A 15 18.30 13.38 19.34
N ALA A 16 18.07 13.95 20.53
CA ALA A 16 17.58 13.20 21.69
C ALA A 16 16.13 12.71 21.53
N THR A 17 15.28 13.45 20.81
CA THR A 17 13.90 13.02 20.48
C THR A 17 13.87 11.94 19.40
N LEU A 18 14.80 11.94 18.46
CA LEU A 18 14.92 10.89 17.44
C LEU A 18 15.51 9.58 17.98
N SER A 19 16.45 9.67 18.94
CA SER A 19 17.05 8.48 19.58
C SER A 19 16.16 7.83 20.64
N VAL A 20 15.13 8.50 21.14
CA VAL A 20 14.14 7.91 22.06
C VAL A 20 13.12 7.04 21.33
N LEU A 21 12.84 7.29 20.02
CA LEU A 21 11.93 6.45 19.25
C LEU A 21 12.54 5.10 18.82
N SER A 22 13.87 5.00 18.71
CA SER A 22 14.55 3.75 18.37
C SER A 22 14.75 2.78 19.54
N ALA A 23 14.32 3.14 20.75
CA ALA A 23 14.53 2.37 21.99
C ALA A 23 13.23 2.13 22.78
N LEU A 24 12.05 2.19 22.14
CA LEU A 24 10.82 1.82 22.83
C LEU A 24 10.79 0.28 23.00
N PRO A 25 10.58 -0.23 24.22
CA PRO A 25 10.48 -1.66 24.43
C PRO A 25 9.27 -2.23 23.66
N PRO A 26 9.33 -3.51 23.24
CA PRO A 26 8.24 -4.17 22.50
C PRO A 26 6.85 -4.05 23.15
N ALA A 27 6.80 -3.92 24.48
CA ALA A 27 5.57 -3.71 25.24
C ALA A 27 4.92 -2.33 25.00
N VAL A 28 5.70 -1.31 24.60
CA VAL A 28 5.17 0.02 24.25
C VAL A 28 4.64 0.01 22.81
N MET A 29 5.27 -0.75 21.92
CA MET A 29 4.77 -0.96 20.55
C MET A 29 3.41 -1.69 20.55
N ALA A 30 3.20 -2.64 21.46
CA ALA A 30 1.90 -3.33 21.61
C ALA A 30 0.75 -2.40 22.09
N GLN A 31 1.05 -1.28 22.73
CA GLN A 31 0.06 -0.28 23.14
C GLN A 31 -0.30 0.72 22.04
N ILE A 32 0.47 0.77 20.94
CA ILE A 32 0.25 1.69 19.81
C ILE A 32 -0.79 1.15 18.83
N ILE A 33 -1.14 -0.13 18.86
CA ILE A 33 -2.24 -0.72 18.09
C ILE A 33 -3.55 -0.40 18.82
N THR A 34 -4.14 0.72 18.52
CA THR A 34 -4.97 1.44 19.46
C THR A 34 -6.41 0.98 19.55
N ARG A 35 -7.11 0.56 18.59
CA ARG A 35 -8.52 0.16 18.71
C ARG A 35 -8.76 -1.15 18.00
N GLN A 36 -9.32 -2.13 18.70
CA GLN A 36 -9.85 -3.31 18.01
C GLN A 36 -10.93 -2.82 17.05
N PRO A 37 -10.78 -3.04 15.73
CA PRO A 37 -11.79 -2.60 14.79
C PRO A 37 -13.12 -3.28 15.10
N PRO A 38 -14.25 -2.58 14.93
CA PRO A 38 -15.56 -3.20 15.06
C PRO A 38 -15.70 -4.31 14.01
N HIS A 39 -16.53 -5.30 14.32
CA HIS A 39 -16.91 -6.28 13.32
C HIS A 39 -17.79 -5.57 12.27
N SER A 40 -17.32 -5.59 11.03
CA SER A 40 -18.05 -5.00 9.91
C SER A 40 -19.29 -5.85 9.56
N PRO A 41 -20.42 -5.23 9.18
CA PRO A 41 -21.58 -5.96 8.65
C PRO A 41 -21.32 -6.53 7.24
N PHE A 42 -20.24 -6.13 6.58
CA PHE A 42 -19.86 -6.54 5.24
C PHE A 42 -19.07 -7.86 5.27
N ASN A 43 -19.07 -8.56 4.13
CA ASN A 43 -18.48 -9.89 3.98
C ASN A 43 -17.88 -10.10 2.56
N SER A 44 -17.61 -11.36 2.19
CA SER A 44 -17.04 -11.74 0.89
C SER A 44 -17.85 -11.29 -0.32
N ASP A 45 -19.16 -11.17 -0.19
CA ASP A 45 -20.10 -10.91 -1.29
C ASP A 45 -20.45 -9.41 -1.41
N SER A 46 -19.98 -8.61 -0.44
CA SER A 46 -20.18 -7.16 -0.46
C SER A 46 -19.35 -6.51 -1.56
N THR A 47 -19.96 -5.61 -2.32
CA THR A 47 -19.32 -4.84 -3.38
C THR A 47 -18.69 -3.53 -2.86
N ALA A 48 -17.84 -2.92 -3.67
CA ALA A 48 -17.28 -1.60 -3.35
C ALA A 48 -18.38 -0.53 -3.19
N GLU A 49 -19.47 -0.63 -3.95
CA GLU A 49 -20.61 0.28 -3.80
C GLU A 49 -21.37 0.05 -2.50
N ASP A 50 -21.57 -1.21 -2.07
CA ASP A 50 -22.24 -1.54 -0.81
C ASP A 50 -21.50 -0.94 0.39
N VAL A 51 -20.17 -1.15 0.45
CA VAL A 51 -19.35 -0.72 1.59
C VAL A 51 -19.14 0.78 1.68
N THR A 52 -19.47 1.50 0.60
CA THR A 52 -19.38 2.98 0.54
C THR A 52 -20.77 3.64 0.47
N ALA A 53 -21.84 2.87 0.57
CA ALA A 53 -23.20 3.41 0.50
C ALA A 53 -23.43 4.46 1.59
N GLY A 54 -23.90 5.64 1.17
CA GLY A 54 -24.17 6.75 2.10
C GLY A 54 -22.94 7.51 2.61
N ILE A 55 -21.72 7.14 2.17
CA ILE A 55 -20.49 7.91 2.48
C ILE A 55 -20.37 9.05 1.49
N ASP A 56 -20.20 10.26 1.99
CA ASP A 56 -19.86 11.45 1.21
C ASP A 56 -18.36 11.71 1.29
N LEU A 57 -17.67 11.68 0.14
CA LEU A 57 -16.24 11.94 0.01
C LEU A 57 -15.96 13.29 -0.69
N SER A 58 -16.98 14.16 -0.79
CA SER A 58 -16.81 15.49 -1.40
C SER A 58 -15.70 16.28 -0.70
N GLY A 59 -14.79 16.83 -1.49
CA GLY A 59 -13.64 17.59 -0.97
C GLY A 59 -12.44 16.71 -0.54
N MET A 60 -12.55 15.39 -0.56
CA MET A 60 -11.43 14.48 -0.30
C MET A 60 -10.62 14.22 -1.57
N THR A 61 -9.29 14.16 -1.44
CA THR A 61 -8.38 13.78 -2.53
C THR A 61 -7.73 12.43 -2.22
N ILE A 62 -7.86 11.46 -3.13
CA ILE A 62 -7.33 10.09 -2.95
C ILE A 62 -6.46 9.71 -4.14
N ALA A 63 -5.21 9.32 -3.89
CA ALA A 63 -4.30 8.79 -4.90
C ALA A 63 -4.38 7.26 -4.95
N ILE A 64 -4.49 6.69 -6.15
CA ILE A 64 -4.65 5.24 -6.37
C ILE A 64 -3.69 4.79 -7.45
N THR A 65 -2.82 3.79 -7.16
CA THR A 65 -1.95 3.20 -8.17
C THR A 65 -2.63 2.04 -8.91
N GLY A 66 -2.37 1.94 -10.23
CA GLY A 66 -2.88 0.84 -11.06
C GLY A 66 -4.35 0.97 -11.49
N VAL A 67 -4.80 2.22 -11.76
CA VAL A 67 -6.21 2.52 -12.08
C VAL A 67 -6.63 2.13 -13.50
N ASN A 68 -5.74 1.63 -14.34
CA ASN A 68 -6.06 1.36 -15.74
C ASN A 68 -6.89 0.09 -15.98
N SER A 69 -7.11 -0.74 -14.97
CA SER A 69 -7.92 -1.96 -15.07
C SER A 69 -8.19 -2.60 -13.71
N GLY A 70 -9.13 -3.54 -13.66
CA GLY A 70 -9.39 -4.41 -12.53
C GLY A 70 -9.76 -3.64 -11.26
N LEU A 71 -9.14 -4.04 -10.13
CA LEU A 71 -9.44 -3.50 -8.81
C LEU A 71 -9.20 -2.01 -8.69
N GLY A 72 -8.04 -1.52 -9.19
CA GLY A 72 -7.71 -0.11 -9.10
C GLY A 72 -8.68 0.77 -9.89
N TYR A 73 -9.14 0.30 -11.04
CA TYR A 73 -10.17 0.99 -11.82
C TYR A 73 -11.51 1.04 -11.07
N GLU A 74 -11.96 -0.09 -10.52
CA GLU A 74 -13.22 -0.14 -9.77
C GLU A 74 -13.16 0.68 -8.49
N THR A 75 -12.02 0.64 -7.76
CA THR A 75 -11.80 1.49 -6.59
C THR A 75 -11.89 2.97 -6.97
N MET A 76 -11.22 3.38 -8.07
CA MET A 76 -11.30 4.75 -8.60
C MET A 76 -12.75 5.13 -8.94
N ARG A 77 -13.46 4.27 -9.67
CA ARG A 77 -14.83 4.50 -10.09
C ARG A 77 -15.77 4.74 -8.90
N VAL A 78 -15.70 3.84 -7.91
CA VAL A 78 -16.60 3.90 -6.76
C VAL A 78 -16.30 5.08 -5.85
N LEU A 79 -15.02 5.36 -5.56
CA LEU A 79 -14.67 6.51 -4.71
C LEU A 79 -15.00 7.83 -5.38
N SER A 80 -14.84 7.93 -6.72
CA SER A 80 -15.30 9.09 -7.50
C SER A 80 -16.82 9.22 -7.49
N LEU A 81 -17.57 8.11 -7.59
CA LEU A 81 -19.04 8.09 -7.43
C LEU A 81 -19.49 8.64 -6.07
N ARG A 82 -18.66 8.55 -5.04
CA ARG A 82 -18.93 9.14 -3.72
C ARG A 82 -18.43 10.59 -3.58
N GLY A 83 -17.95 11.20 -4.65
CA GLY A 83 -17.56 12.62 -4.71
C GLY A 83 -16.06 12.89 -4.48
N ALA A 84 -15.21 11.87 -4.30
CA ALA A 84 -13.78 12.09 -4.14
C ALA A 84 -13.11 12.58 -5.44
N HIS A 85 -12.18 13.51 -5.32
CA HIS A 85 -11.19 13.80 -6.37
C HIS A 85 -10.16 12.68 -6.39
N ILE A 86 -10.02 11.97 -7.52
CA ILE A 86 -9.10 10.84 -7.64
C ILE A 86 -7.86 11.21 -8.45
N ILE A 87 -6.69 11.07 -7.83
CA ILE A 87 -5.41 11.08 -8.55
C ILE A 87 -5.19 9.65 -9.07
N GLY A 88 -5.54 9.44 -10.33
CA GLY A 88 -5.50 8.13 -10.98
C GLY A 88 -4.14 7.84 -11.59
N ILE A 89 -3.39 6.88 -11.01
CA ILE A 89 -1.99 6.61 -11.38
C ILE A 89 -1.89 5.31 -12.18
N ALA A 90 -1.26 5.37 -13.36
CA ALA A 90 -1.01 4.21 -14.20
C ALA A 90 0.43 4.18 -14.75
N ARG A 91 0.84 3.00 -15.25
CA ARG A 91 2.22 2.75 -15.74
C ARG A 91 2.60 3.52 -17.01
N THR A 92 1.64 4.14 -17.70
CA THR A 92 1.88 5.11 -18.78
C THR A 92 0.86 6.23 -18.69
N GLN A 93 1.24 7.44 -19.14
CA GLN A 93 0.33 8.59 -19.13
C GLN A 93 -0.95 8.28 -19.95
N GLU A 94 -0.79 7.69 -21.14
CA GLU A 94 -1.93 7.30 -22.00
C GLU A 94 -2.94 6.41 -21.26
N LYS A 95 -2.45 5.42 -20.49
CA LYS A 95 -3.32 4.52 -19.70
C LYS A 95 -4.04 5.25 -18.57
N ALA A 96 -3.35 6.19 -17.92
CA ALA A 96 -3.97 7.01 -16.89
C ALA A 96 -5.03 7.93 -17.48
N ASP A 97 -4.71 8.63 -18.57
CA ASP A 97 -5.63 9.53 -19.27
C ASP A 97 -6.88 8.78 -19.72
N LYS A 98 -6.70 7.63 -20.38
CA LYS A 98 -7.81 6.80 -20.87
C LYS A 98 -8.69 6.30 -19.72
N ALA A 99 -8.12 5.86 -18.62
CA ALA A 99 -8.90 5.36 -17.49
C ALA A 99 -9.66 6.50 -16.79
N CYS A 100 -9.00 7.61 -16.51
CA CYS A 100 -9.61 8.78 -15.88
C CYS A 100 -10.72 9.39 -16.73
N ALA A 101 -10.56 9.44 -18.06
CA ALA A 101 -11.57 9.99 -18.97
C ALA A 101 -12.89 9.19 -19.01
N THR A 102 -12.92 7.97 -18.48
CA THR A 102 -14.15 7.15 -18.39
C THR A 102 -14.89 7.30 -17.07
N ILE A 103 -14.37 8.08 -16.14
CA ILE A 103 -14.95 8.29 -14.82
C ILE A 103 -15.79 9.57 -14.83
N ASP A 104 -17.03 9.45 -14.38
CA ASP A 104 -17.90 10.60 -14.16
C ASP A 104 -17.59 11.19 -12.77
N GLY A 105 -16.71 12.18 -12.73
CA GLY A 105 -16.24 12.84 -11.52
C GLY A 105 -14.85 13.47 -11.68
N GLU A 106 -14.36 14.08 -10.61
CA GLU A 106 -13.08 14.77 -10.66
C GLU A 106 -11.92 13.77 -10.62
N THR A 107 -11.11 13.74 -11.68
CA THR A 107 -9.92 12.88 -11.76
C THR A 107 -8.71 13.63 -12.28
N THR A 108 -7.53 13.29 -11.77
CA THR A 108 -6.23 13.78 -12.27
C THR A 108 -5.35 12.59 -12.68
N PRO A 109 -5.13 12.37 -13.99
CA PRO A 109 -4.29 11.28 -14.44
C PRO A 109 -2.81 11.55 -14.21
N MET A 110 -2.09 10.54 -13.69
CA MET A 110 -0.66 10.61 -13.40
C MET A 110 0.07 9.38 -13.93
N PHE A 111 1.29 9.60 -14.42
CA PHE A 111 2.22 8.55 -14.82
C PHE A 111 3.13 8.13 -13.67
N LEU A 112 3.26 6.82 -13.45
CA LEU A 112 4.24 6.23 -12.54
C LEU A 112 4.53 4.80 -12.98
N ASP A 113 5.81 4.47 -13.18
CA ASP A 113 6.30 3.09 -13.29
C ASP A 113 7.04 2.71 -12.02
N LEU A 114 6.50 1.75 -11.27
CA LEU A 114 7.10 1.28 -10.00
C LEU A 114 8.45 0.58 -10.19
N ALA A 115 8.78 0.13 -11.40
CA ALA A 115 10.10 -0.39 -11.74
C ALA A 115 11.12 0.73 -12.07
N ASN A 116 10.67 1.96 -12.26
CA ASN A 116 11.50 3.14 -12.48
C ASN A 116 11.32 4.11 -11.30
N TRP A 117 12.21 4.01 -10.31
CA TRP A 117 12.08 4.75 -9.06
C TRP A 117 12.20 6.26 -9.23
N GLU A 118 12.93 6.76 -10.25
CA GLU A 118 12.91 8.18 -10.61
C GLU A 118 11.53 8.63 -11.07
N SER A 119 10.77 7.76 -11.77
CA SER A 119 9.40 8.09 -12.16
C SER A 119 8.47 8.18 -10.97
N VAL A 120 8.72 7.36 -9.92
CA VAL A 120 7.97 7.42 -8.65
C VAL A 120 8.18 8.77 -7.97
N VAL A 121 9.45 9.20 -7.85
CA VAL A 121 9.78 10.52 -7.26
C VAL A 121 9.12 11.66 -8.05
N ARG A 122 9.25 11.65 -9.39
CA ARG A 122 8.62 12.69 -10.24
C ARG A 122 7.10 12.72 -10.12
N CYS A 123 6.44 11.56 -10.04
CA CYS A 123 5.00 11.49 -9.81
C CYS A 123 4.62 12.12 -8.47
N ALA A 124 5.32 11.75 -7.40
CA ALA A 124 5.09 12.31 -6.08
C ALA A 124 5.35 13.83 -6.02
N GLU A 125 6.37 14.34 -6.72
CA GLU A 125 6.64 15.78 -6.86
C GLU A 125 5.48 16.51 -7.52
N ARG A 126 4.91 15.95 -8.59
CA ARG A 126 3.74 16.51 -9.27
C ARG A 126 2.52 16.55 -8.33
N ILE A 127 2.29 15.47 -7.56
CA ILE A 127 1.21 15.42 -6.58
C ILE A 127 1.41 16.50 -5.50
N ARG A 128 2.62 16.61 -4.93
CA ARG A 128 2.94 17.66 -3.94
C ARG A 128 2.78 19.08 -4.49
N ALA A 129 3.08 19.26 -5.78
CA ALA A 129 2.94 20.57 -6.44
C ALA A 129 1.49 21.03 -6.57
N MET A 130 0.51 20.11 -6.49
CA MET A 130 -0.92 20.45 -6.45
C MET A 130 -1.30 21.19 -5.17
N LYS A 131 -0.51 21.06 -4.09
CA LYS A 131 -0.74 21.69 -2.77
C LYS A 131 -2.10 21.37 -2.15
N LEU A 132 -2.65 20.21 -2.48
CA LEU A 132 -3.87 19.66 -1.89
C LEU A 132 -3.50 18.72 -0.73
N PRO A 133 -4.30 18.68 0.35
CA PRO A 133 -4.26 17.57 1.28
C PRO A 133 -4.49 16.27 0.53
N LEU A 134 -3.84 15.20 0.96
CA LEU A 134 -4.06 13.88 0.40
C LEU A 134 -4.74 13.02 1.47
N ASP A 135 -6.04 12.81 1.33
CA ASP A 135 -6.85 12.11 2.33
C ASP A 135 -6.68 10.59 2.27
N GLY A 136 -6.24 10.08 1.12
CA GLY A 136 -5.95 8.66 0.96
C GLY A 136 -4.83 8.36 -0.03
N LEU A 137 -4.01 7.36 0.30
CA LEU A 137 -3.07 6.74 -0.63
C LEU A 137 -3.34 5.23 -0.68
N ILE A 138 -3.82 4.73 -1.82
CA ILE A 138 -4.11 3.31 -2.05
C ILE A 138 -3.04 2.74 -2.97
N THR A 139 -2.14 1.92 -2.42
CA THR A 139 -1.06 1.27 -3.18
C THR A 139 -1.55 -0.05 -3.77
N ASN A 140 -2.36 0.04 -4.84
CA ASN A 140 -3.04 -1.10 -5.44
C ASN A 140 -2.24 -1.81 -6.54
N ALA A 141 -1.40 -1.10 -7.30
CA ALA A 141 -0.65 -1.69 -8.41
C ALA A 141 0.24 -2.86 -7.98
N GLY A 142 0.49 -3.80 -8.90
CA GLY A 142 1.40 -4.91 -8.63
C GLY A 142 1.54 -5.86 -9.81
N ILE A 143 2.56 -6.69 -9.71
CA ILE A 143 2.86 -7.81 -10.62
C ILE A 143 2.87 -9.10 -9.80
N MET A 144 2.67 -10.24 -10.46
CA MET A 144 2.47 -11.52 -9.77
C MET A 144 3.14 -12.66 -10.52
N ALA A 145 3.85 -13.51 -9.78
CA ALA A 145 4.35 -14.81 -10.17
C ALA A 145 5.10 -14.80 -11.53
N LEU A 146 6.08 -13.90 -11.66
CA LEU A 146 6.95 -13.86 -12.84
C LEU A 146 7.73 -15.16 -12.93
N GLN A 147 7.68 -15.84 -14.10
CA GLN A 147 8.29 -17.16 -14.25
C GLN A 147 9.82 -17.08 -14.19
N ASP A 148 10.38 -16.03 -14.74
CA ASP A 148 11.83 -15.82 -14.76
C ASP A 148 12.24 -14.80 -13.69
N LEU A 149 13.42 -15.00 -13.10
CA LEU A 149 14.04 -14.03 -12.21
C LEU A 149 14.45 -12.80 -13.02
N GLU A 150 13.85 -11.68 -12.71
CA GLU A 150 14.23 -10.38 -13.24
C GLU A 150 14.59 -9.45 -12.08
N LEU A 151 15.55 -8.54 -12.32
CA LEU A 151 16.03 -7.59 -11.32
C LEU A 151 15.67 -6.15 -11.69
N VAL A 152 15.36 -5.36 -10.68
CA VAL A 152 15.23 -3.89 -10.73
C VAL A 152 16.15 -3.32 -9.66
N ASN A 153 17.15 -2.52 -10.07
CA ASN A 153 18.17 -1.95 -9.19
C ASN A 153 18.86 -3.01 -8.29
N GLY A 154 19.09 -4.22 -8.83
CA GLY A 154 19.73 -5.31 -8.09
C GLY A 154 18.81 -6.10 -7.15
N VAL A 155 17.51 -5.80 -7.13
CA VAL A 155 16.51 -6.47 -6.29
C VAL A 155 15.53 -7.26 -7.15
N GLU A 156 15.01 -8.39 -6.64
CA GLU A 156 13.98 -9.18 -7.32
C GLU A 156 12.77 -8.31 -7.70
N LYS A 157 12.32 -8.45 -8.94
CA LYS A 157 11.41 -7.50 -9.57
C LYS A 157 10.04 -7.39 -8.88
N GLN A 158 9.49 -8.48 -8.35
CA GLN A 158 8.20 -8.41 -7.65
C GLN A 158 8.35 -7.66 -6.31
N PHE A 159 9.44 -7.90 -5.59
CA PHE A 159 9.75 -7.16 -4.37
C PHE A 159 10.04 -5.67 -4.68
N ALA A 160 10.82 -5.39 -5.71
CA ALA A 160 11.14 -4.03 -6.13
C ALA A 160 9.91 -3.23 -6.57
N VAL A 161 8.99 -3.84 -7.34
CA VAL A 161 7.79 -3.18 -7.88
C VAL A 161 6.67 -3.11 -6.82
N ASN A 162 6.32 -4.27 -6.22
CA ASN A 162 5.17 -4.34 -5.33
C ASN A 162 5.41 -3.64 -4.00
N HIS A 163 6.66 -3.68 -3.50
CA HIS A 163 7.02 -3.13 -2.21
C HIS A 163 7.87 -1.87 -2.33
N LEU A 164 9.11 -1.94 -2.84
CA LEU A 164 10.05 -0.79 -2.78
C LEU A 164 9.56 0.42 -3.57
N GLY A 165 8.98 0.24 -4.75
CA GLY A 165 8.40 1.34 -5.52
C GLY A 165 7.27 2.04 -4.76
N HIS A 166 6.41 1.29 -4.07
CA HIS A 166 5.38 1.87 -3.21
C HIS A 166 5.96 2.45 -1.92
N PHE A 167 7.00 1.85 -1.35
CA PHE A 167 7.70 2.40 -0.19
C PHE A 167 8.26 3.81 -0.48
N ILE A 168 8.87 4.01 -1.65
CA ILE A 168 9.31 5.33 -2.11
C ILE A 168 8.09 6.27 -2.19
N LEU A 169 7.01 5.86 -2.84
CA LEU A 169 5.81 6.69 -3.02
C LEU A 169 5.20 7.10 -1.67
N ILE A 170 5.08 6.16 -0.73
CA ILE A 170 4.57 6.39 0.63
C ILE A 170 5.42 7.47 1.34
N ASN A 171 6.75 7.31 1.34
CA ASN A 171 7.65 8.25 2.00
C ASN A 171 7.64 9.62 1.33
N GLN A 172 7.59 9.67 0.00
CA GLN A 172 7.48 10.92 -0.75
C GLN A 172 6.15 11.67 -0.51
N LEU A 173 5.05 10.94 -0.24
CA LEU A 173 3.72 11.49 0.00
C LEU A 173 3.32 11.50 1.48
N LEU A 174 4.22 11.14 2.39
CA LEU A 174 3.94 11.09 3.82
C LEU A 174 3.40 12.43 4.34
N LYS A 175 4.09 13.54 4.06
CA LYS A 175 3.68 14.86 4.52
C LYS A 175 2.30 15.29 4.04
N PRO A 176 1.93 15.18 2.73
CA PRO A 176 0.56 15.48 2.28
C PRO A 176 -0.50 14.65 2.97
N VAL A 177 -0.26 13.34 3.21
CA VAL A 177 -1.23 12.49 3.90
C VAL A 177 -1.34 12.86 5.38
N LEU A 178 -0.24 13.13 6.07
CA LEU A 178 -0.26 13.57 7.47
C LEU A 178 -0.86 14.98 7.65
N ALA A 179 -0.95 15.77 6.59
CA ALA A 179 -1.59 17.09 6.62
C ALA A 179 -3.12 17.01 6.50
N SER A 180 -3.67 15.86 6.08
CA SER A 180 -5.12 15.63 6.10
C SER A 180 -5.61 15.38 7.52
N PRO A 181 -6.81 15.84 7.88
CA PRO A 181 -7.43 15.56 9.18
C PRO A 181 -7.58 14.07 9.48
N GLN A 182 -7.68 13.21 8.46
CA GLN A 182 -7.84 11.76 8.55
C GLN A 182 -7.11 11.05 7.41
N GLY A 183 -5.83 11.32 7.23
CA GLY A 183 -5.04 10.69 6.18
C GLY A 183 -5.00 9.16 6.30
N ARG A 184 -5.19 8.43 5.19
CA ARG A 184 -5.23 6.97 5.21
C ARG A 184 -4.28 6.35 4.20
N PHE A 185 -3.47 5.43 4.67
CA PHE A 185 -2.67 4.54 3.84
C PHE A 185 -3.33 3.17 3.76
N THR A 186 -3.69 2.74 2.55
CA THR A 186 -4.28 1.42 2.29
C THR A 186 -3.34 0.64 1.36
N LEU A 187 -2.62 -0.32 1.93
CA LEU A 187 -1.58 -1.06 1.21
C LEU A 187 -2.10 -2.42 0.73
N LEU A 188 -2.10 -2.63 -0.59
CA LEU A 188 -2.59 -3.89 -1.15
C LEU A 188 -1.59 -5.03 -0.93
N SER A 189 -1.98 -5.94 -0.06
CA SER A 189 -1.33 -7.22 0.18
C SER A 189 -2.10 -8.36 -0.51
N SER A 190 -1.93 -9.60 -0.06
CA SER A 190 -2.64 -10.79 -0.56
C SER A 190 -2.52 -11.92 0.45
N ARG A 191 -3.47 -12.86 0.47
CA ARG A 191 -3.30 -14.15 1.19
C ARG A 191 -2.06 -14.93 0.73
N ALA A 192 -1.50 -14.58 -0.45
CA ALA A 192 -0.21 -15.10 -0.90
C ALA A 192 0.95 -14.78 0.07
N HIS A 193 0.84 -13.83 0.99
CA HIS A 193 1.83 -13.58 2.04
C HIS A 193 2.16 -14.83 2.87
N ARG A 194 1.24 -15.82 2.92
CA ARG A 194 1.47 -17.11 3.59
C ARG A 194 2.47 -18.01 2.86
N ARG A 195 2.76 -17.75 1.56
CA ARG A 195 3.76 -18.48 0.78
C ARG A 195 5.19 -18.06 1.11
N ALA A 196 5.36 -16.95 1.82
CA ALA A 196 6.63 -16.59 2.44
C ALA A 196 6.84 -17.42 3.71
N ASP A 197 7.05 -18.71 3.54
CA ASP A 197 7.10 -19.72 4.60
C ASP A 197 8.29 -19.54 5.56
N LYS A 198 9.34 -18.85 5.11
CA LYS A 198 10.52 -18.44 5.90
C LYS A 198 10.51 -16.96 6.27
N GLY A 199 9.39 -16.25 6.05
CA GLY A 199 9.34 -14.80 6.19
C GLY A 199 10.10 -14.08 5.08
N ILE A 200 10.77 -12.98 5.40
CA ILE A 200 11.61 -12.23 4.46
C ILE A 200 13.07 -12.60 4.67
N GLU A 201 13.67 -13.30 3.72
CA GLU A 201 15.09 -13.64 3.71
C GLU A 201 15.88 -12.42 3.18
N PHE A 202 16.29 -11.53 4.08
CA PHE A 202 16.95 -10.26 3.73
C PHE A 202 18.29 -10.43 2.99
N ASP A 203 18.88 -11.61 3.03
CA ASP A 203 20.10 -11.99 2.34
C ASP A 203 19.85 -12.69 0.99
N ASN A 204 18.59 -12.67 0.51
CA ASN A 204 18.16 -13.22 -0.78
C ASN A 204 17.16 -12.30 -1.50
N LEU A 205 17.18 -10.99 -1.25
CA LEU A 205 16.27 -10.04 -1.90
C LEU A 205 16.53 -9.89 -3.42
N ASP A 206 17.65 -10.36 -3.91
CA ASP A 206 17.99 -10.44 -5.33
C ASP A 206 17.59 -11.78 -5.98
N GLY A 207 17.12 -12.75 -5.18
CA GLY A 207 16.75 -14.09 -5.65
C GLY A 207 17.93 -14.97 -6.06
N SER A 208 19.18 -14.56 -5.81
CA SER A 208 20.39 -15.24 -6.28
C SER A 208 20.62 -16.60 -5.63
N LYS A 209 20.14 -16.82 -4.41
CA LYS A 209 20.27 -18.10 -3.69
C LYS A 209 19.22 -19.11 -4.15
N HIS A 210 17.99 -18.67 -4.32
CA HIS A 210 16.88 -19.44 -4.86
C HIS A 210 15.76 -18.51 -5.30
N TYR A 211 15.04 -18.88 -6.33
CA TYR A 211 13.88 -18.16 -6.85
C TYR A 211 12.72 -19.12 -7.11
N ASP A 212 11.58 -18.82 -6.53
CA ASP A 212 10.29 -19.40 -6.87
C ASP A 212 9.29 -18.26 -7.12
N PRO A 213 8.60 -18.24 -8.27
CA PRO A 213 7.71 -17.15 -8.65
C PRO A 213 6.63 -16.81 -7.61
N TRP A 214 6.05 -17.85 -7.02
CA TRP A 214 4.98 -17.68 -6.05
C TRP A 214 5.48 -17.31 -4.65
N ASN A 215 6.64 -17.85 -4.26
CA ASN A 215 7.29 -17.45 -3.01
C ASN A 215 7.72 -15.97 -3.09
N ALA A 216 8.37 -15.55 -4.18
CA ALA A 216 8.78 -14.16 -4.40
C ALA A 216 7.57 -13.19 -4.38
N TYR A 217 6.46 -13.58 -5.03
CA TYR A 217 5.21 -12.83 -4.90
C TYR A 217 4.72 -12.78 -3.45
N GLY A 218 4.72 -13.92 -2.75
CA GLY A 218 4.35 -14.02 -1.34
C GLY A 218 5.18 -13.12 -0.44
N VAL A 219 6.51 -13.11 -0.63
CA VAL A 219 7.45 -12.24 0.09
C VAL A 219 7.11 -10.76 -0.17
N SER A 220 6.85 -10.37 -1.42
CA SER A 220 6.48 -8.99 -1.74
C SER A 220 5.16 -8.56 -1.07
N LYS A 221 4.21 -9.49 -0.89
CA LYS A 221 2.91 -9.22 -0.24
C LYS A 221 2.99 -9.26 1.29
N LEU A 222 3.87 -10.07 1.84
CA LEU A 222 4.23 -10.01 3.26
C LEU A 222 4.89 -8.67 3.57
N ALA A 223 5.82 -8.22 2.73
CA ALA A 223 6.48 -6.93 2.87
C ALA A 223 5.48 -5.76 2.88
N ASN A 224 4.46 -5.77 2.02
CA ASN A 224 3.42 -4.74 2.02
C ASN A 224 2.62 -4.73 3.34
N ALA A 225 2.29 -5.90 3.88
CA ALA A 225 1.53 -5.99 5.13
C ALA A 225 2.37 -5.54 6.33
N LEU A 226 3.64 -5.95 6.40
CA LEU A 226 4.59 -5.49 7.43
C LEU A 226 4.89 -3.99 7.31
N CYS A 227 5.02 -3.47 6.09
CA CYS A 227 5.20 -2.05 5.85
C CYS A 227 4.00 -1.23 6.37
N ALA A 228 2.77 -1.69 6.13
CA ALA A 228 1.57 -1.03 6.66
C ALA A 228 1.56 -1.02 8.20
N ARG A 229 1.97 -2.12 8.83
CA ARG A 229 2.07 -2.25 10.28
C ARG A 229 3.14 -1.33 10.87
N GLU A 230 4.33 -1.32 10.29
CA GLU A 230 5.43 -0.46 10.74
C GLU A 230 5.11 1.03 10.51
N LEU A 231 4.52 1.36 9.36
CA LEU A 231 4.06 2.73 9.10
C LEU A 231 3.03 3.17 10.15
N ALA A 232 2.07 2.31 10.49
CA ALA A 232 1.07 2.59 11.52
C ALA A 232 1.71 2.93 12.87
N ALA A 233 2.77 2.20 13.26
CA ALA A 233 3.52 2.48 14.47
C ALA A 233 4.25 3.84 14.40
N ARG A 234 4.92 4.11 13.28
CA ARG A 234 5.69 5.35 13.07
C ARG A 234 4.82 6.62 13.07
N ILE A 235 3.59 6.54 12.55
CA ILE A 235 2.63 7.66 12.51
C ILE A 235 1.63 7.64 13.67
N SER A 236 1.82 6.83 14.69
CA SER A 236 0.87 6.64 15.81
C SER A 236 0.56 7.92 16.60
N HIS A 237 1.45 8.91 16.52
CA HIS A 237 1.29 10.23 17.13
C HIS A 237 0.45 11.22 16.30
N THR A 238 -0.14 10.75 15.20
CA THR A 238 -0.99 11.54 14.29
C THR A 238 -2.37 10.91 14.16
N GLU A 239 -3.30 11.63 13.52
CA GLU A 239 -4.63 11.10 13.20
C GLU A 239 -4.65 10.16 11.98
N ALA A 240 -3.54 10.11 11.23
CA ALA A 240 -3.45 9.26 10.05
C ALA A 240 -3.35 7.77 10.41
N THR A 241 -3.92 6.93 9.57
CA THR A 241 -3.91 5.47 9.74
C THR A 241 -3.22 4.76 8.59
N SER A 242 -2.69 3.57 8.87
CA SER A 242 -2.12 2.68 7.86
C SER A 242 -2.58 1.26 8.12
N ASN A 243 -3.16 0.63 7.08
CA ASN A 243 -3.63 -0.74 7.13
C ASN A 243 -3.33 -1.46 5.82
N SER A 244 -3.23 -2.78 5.88
CA SER A 244 -3.07 -3.61 4.68
C SER A 244 -4.35 -4.39 4.36
N VAL A 245 -4.55 -4.69 3.07
CA VAL A 245 -5.78 -5.32 2.60
C VAL A 245 -5.50 -6.50 1.66
N HIS A 246 -6.36 -7.52 1.74
CA HIS A 246 -6.49 -8.57 0.74
C HIS A 246 -7.78 -8.38 -0.05
N PRO A 247 -7.71 -8.29 -1.38
CA PRO A 247 -8.89 -8.03 -2.20
C PRO A 247 -9.75 -9.27 -2.48
N GLY A 248 -9.30 -10.44 -2.07
CA GLY A 248 -9.86 -11.72 -2.52
C GLY A 248 -9.14 -12.28 -3.75
N VAL A 249 -9.51 -13.48 -4.16
CA VAL A 249 -9.01 -14.09 -5.41
C VAL A 249 -9.93 -13.67 -6.54
N ILE A 250 -9.40 -12.92 -7.50
CA ILE A 250 -10.20 -12.30 -8.56
C ILE A 250 -9.78 -12.86 -9.91
N ALA A 251 -10.76 -13.13 -10.77
CA ALA A 251 -10.56 -13.49 -12.18
C ALA A 251 -10.11 -12.27 -13.01
N THR A 252 -8.93 -11.71 -12.69
CA THR A 252 -8.37 -10.56 -13.43
C THR A 252 -7.35 -10.99 -14.48
N GLY A 253 -6.89 -10.05 -15.29
CA GLY A 253 -5.79 -10.25 -16.25
C GLY A 253 -4.45 -10.73 -15.63
N LEU A 254 -4.33 -10.75 -14.31
CA LEU A 254 -3.19 -11.36 -13.58
C LEU A 254 -3.11 -12.88 -13.82
N LEU A 255 -4.22 -13.55 -14.11
CA LEU A 255 -4.26 -14.98 -14.45
C LEU A 255 -3.54 -15.30 -15.78
N LYS A 256 -3.21 -14.30 -16.60
CA LYS A 256 -2.49 -14.49 -17.88
C LYS A 256 -1.05 -15.01 -17.70
N HIS A 257 -0.48 -14.87 -16.53
CA HIS A 257 0.86 -15.34 -16.20
C HIS A 257 0.88 -16.74 -15.56
N LEU A 258 -0.30 -17.33 -15.33
CA LEU A 258 -0.44 -18.69 -14.84
C LEU A 258 -0.13 -19.72 -15.93
N SER A 259 0.32 -20.91 -15.53
CA SER A 259 0.45 -22.05 -16.44
C SER A 259 -0.91 -22.43 -17.06
N VAL A 260 -0.88 -23.08 -18.23
CA VAL A 260 -2.10 -23.50 -18.95
C VAL A 260 -3.04 -24.33 -18.07
N TRP A 261 -2.52 -25.17 -17.19
CA TRP A 261 -3.30 -26.00 -16.27
C TRP A 261 -3.93 -25.20 -15.14
N GLU A 262 -3.24 -24.21 -14.61
CA GLU A 262 -3.78 -23.31 -13.58
C GLU A 262 -4.87 -22.41 -14.17
N GLN A 263 -4.69 -21.94 -15.42
CA GLN A 263 -5.73 -21.21 -16.15
C GLN A 263 -6.97 -22.07 -16.41
N TRP A 264 -6.78 -23.35 -16.74
CA TRP A 264 -7.87 -24.31 -16.89
C TRP A 264 -8.60 -24.57 -15.58
N GLY A 265 -7.86 -24.82 -14.49
CA GLY A 265 -8.42 -24.98 -13.15
C GLY A 265 -9.23 -23.76 -12.71
N ALA A 266 -8.68 -22.55 -12.90
CA ALA A 266 -9.37 -21.29 -12.60
C ALA A 266 -10.64 -21.11 -13.45
N LYS A 267 -10.62 -21.50 -14.73
CA LYS A 267 -11.76 -21.37 -15.66
C LYS A 267 -12.92 -22.33 -15.34
N TYR A 268 -12.65 -23.54 -14.90
CA TYR A 268 -13.68 -24.57 -14.71
C TYR A 268 -14.12 -24.77 -13.25
N PHE A 269 -13.28 -24.42 -12.27
CA PHE A 269 -13.56 -24.56 -10.84
C PHE A 269 -13.52 -23.22 -10.09
N GLY A 270 -12.97 -22.17 -10.72
CA GLY A 270 -12.74 -20.88 -10.07
C GLY A 270 -14.01 -20.09 -9.78
N TRP A 271 -15.10 -20.33 -10.53
CA TRP A 271 -16.35 -19.58 -10.35
C TRP A 271 -16.95 -19.69 -8.96
N ALA A 272 -16.66 -20.76 -8.22
CA ALA A 272 -17.15 -20.95 -6.86
C ALA A 272 -16.27 -20.27 -5.78
N PHE A 273 -15.06 -19.79 -6.14
CA PHE A 273 -14.09 -19.20 -5.21
C PHE A 273 -13.52 -17.86 -5.65
N LEU A 274 -13.87 -17.42 -6.87
CA LEU A 274 -13.38 -16.16 -7.43
C LEU A 274 -14.39 -15.04 -7.18
N LYS A 275 -13.91 -13.96 -6.57
CA LYS A 275 -14.68 -12.73 -6.45
C LYS A 275 -14.82 -12.02 -7.80
N THR A 276 -15.91 -11.31 -7.97
CA THR A 276 -16.05 -10.30 -9.02
C THR A 276 -15.14 -9.09 -8.72
N ILE A 277 -14.91 -8.24 -9.72
CA ILE A 277 -14.10 -7.02 -9.54
C ILE A 277 -14.73 -6.08 -8.49
N PRO A 278 -16.07 -5.82 -8.48
CA PRO A 278 -16.73 -5.04 -7.45
C PRO A 278 -16.56 -5.58 -6.03
N GLU A 279 -16.70 -6.89 -5.83
CA GLU A 279 -16.47 -7.54 -4.52
C GLU A 279 -14.99 -7.47 -4.11
N GLY A 280 -14.09 -7.61 -5.08
CA GLY A 280 -12.65 -7.52 -4.83
C GLY A 280 -12.18 -6.12 -4.42
N ALA A 281 -12.80 -5.07 -4.94
CA ALA A 281 -12.47 -3.69 -4.57
C ALA A 281 -13.06 -3.27 -3.21
N ALA A 282 -14.04 -4.02 -2.69
CA ALA A 282 -14.79 -3.66 -1.48
C ALA A 282 -13.89 -3.42 -0.27
N THR A 283 -12.96 -4.34 0.04
CA THR A 283 -12.08 -4.20 1.20
C THR A 283 -11.19 -2.97 1.11
N SER A 284 -10.67 -2.65 -0.08
CA SER A 284 -9.87 -1.44 -0.30
C SER A 284 -10.69 -0.16 -0.09
N CYS A 285 -11.91 -0.12 -0.62
CA CYS A 285 -12.83 1.02 -0.43
C CYS A 285 -13.22 1.16 1.04
N TYR A 286 -13.59 0.07 1.71
CA TYR A 286 -13.96 0.06 3.13
C TYR A 286 -12.83 0.60 4.03
N VAL A 287 -11.62 0.08 3.88
CA VAL A 287 -10.48 0.49 4.69
C VAL A 287 -10.08 1.95 4.41
N ALA A 288 -10.19 2.38 3.16
CA ALA A 288 -9.85 3.74 2.78
C ALA A 288 -10.88 4.80 3.23
N THR A 289 -12.16 4.42 3.47
CA THR A 289 -13.22 5.43 3.62
C THR A 289 -14.14 5.25 4.81
N SER A 290 -14.23 4.04 5.41
CA SER A 290 -15.18 3.79 6.50
C SER A 290 -14.93 4.71 7.70
N PRO A 291 -15.95 5.43 8.19
CA PRO A 291 -15.83 6.25 9.40
C PRO A 291 -15.62 5.40 10.66
N GLU A 292 -15.95 4.11 10.63
CA GLU A 292 -15.72 3.20 11.75
C GLU A 292 -14.22 2.88 11.96
N LEU A 293 -13.38 3.15 10.95
CA LEU A 293 -11.95 2.85 10.96
C LEU A 293 -11.06 4.09 11.19
N VAL A 294 -11.61 5.18 11.72
CA VAL A 294 -10.88 6.44 11.96
C VAL A 294 -9.61 6.23 12.78
N ASP A 295 -9.66 5.45 13.86
CA ASP A 295 -8.51 5.19 14.76
C ASP A 295 -7.95 3.78 14.62
N VAL A 296 -8.31 3.06 13.56
CA VAL A 296 -7.90 1.69 13.32
C VAL A 296 -6.65 1.66 12.45
N ARG A 297 -5.55 1.13 13.00
CA ARG A 297 -4.25 1.13 12.33
C ARG A 297 -3.43 -0.14 12.61
N GLY A 298 -2.62 -0.56 11.65
CA GLY A 298 -1.71 -1.70 11.77
C GLY A 298 -2.36 -3.06 11.54
N PHE A 299 -3.60 -3.09 11.05
CA PHE A 299 -4.34 -4.33 10.81
C PHE A 299 -4.26 -4.80 9.35
N TYR A 300 -4.48 -6.10 9.19
CA TYR A 300 -4.64 -6.75 7.89
C TYR A 300 -6.11 -7.12 7.71
N PHE A 301 -6.73 -6.59 6.66
CA PHE A 301 -8.14 -6.77 6.36
C PHE A 301 -8.35 -7.71 5.18
N ALA A 302 -9.34 -8.59 5.30
CA ALA A 302 -9.91 -9.37 4.20
C ALA A 302 -11.44 -9.37 4.37
N ASP A 303 -12.18 -9.35 3.26
CA ASP A 303 -13.64 -9.40 3.29
C ASP A 303 -14.26 -8.34 4.22
N CYS A 304 -13.68 -7.12 4.20
CA CYS A 304 -14.03 -5.97 5.02
C CYS A 304 -13.92 -6.18 6.54
N ASN A 305 -13.23 -7.21 6.99
CA ASN A 305 -12.99 -7.53 8.40
C ASN A 305 -11.51 -7.79 8.65
N VAL A 306 -11.08 -7.73 9.91
CA VAL A 306 -9.73 -8.14 10.29
C VAL A 306 -9.59 -9.63 10.08
N GLU A 307 -8.62 -10.03 9.26
CA GLU A 307 -8.29 -11.42 9.02
C GLU A 307 -7.42 -11.96 10.15
N LYS A 308 -7.84 -13.07 10.74
CA LYS A 308 -7.14 -13.72 11.85
C LYS A 308 -6.19 -14.81 11.39
N ASP A 309 -6.53 -15.46 10.26
CA ASP A 309 -5.72 -16.52 9.66
C ASP A 309 -4.68 -15.89 8.74
N VAL A 310 -3.57 -15.46 9.33
CA VAL A 310 -2.46 -14.79 8.67
C VAL A 310 -1.15 -15.54 8.90
N SER A 311 -0.11 -15.22 8.12
CA SER A 311 1.25 -15.69 8.38
C SER A 311 1.72 -15.25 9.79
N PRO A 312 2.40 -16.12 10.56
CA PRO A 312 2.95 -15.73 11.85
C PRO A 312 3.91 -14.54 11.76
N TYR A 313 4.60 -14.39 10.63
CA TYR A 313 5.52 -13.26 10.39
C TYR A 313 4.80 -11.91 10.28
N LEU A 314 3.50 -11.88 10.02
CA LEU A 314 2.74 -10.63 9.93
C LEU A 314 2.59 -9.93 11.29
N GLN A 315 2.80 -10.66 12.38
CA GLN A 315 2.81 -10.15 13.75
C GLN A 315 4.24 -9.95 14.30
N ASP A 316 5.27 -10.16 13.48
CA ASP A 316 6.66 -10.01 13.86
C ASP A 316 7.10 -8.53 13.71
N ASP A 317 7.05 -7.79 14.82
CA ASP A 317 7.44 -6.38 14.86
C ASP A 317 8.93 -6.18 14.57
N ALA A 318 9.79 -7.13 14.95
CA ALA A 318 11.22 -7.05 14.66
C ALA A 318 11.48 -7.20 13.15
N MET A 319 10.78 -8.12 12.49
CA MET A 319 10.84 -8.26 11.03
C MET A 319 10.28 -7.02 10.32
N ALA A 320 9.19 -6.41 10.83
CA ALA A 320 8.61 -5.19 10.27
C ALA A 320 9.60 -4.01 10.34
N ALA A 321 10.22 -3.81 11.51
CA ALA A 321 11.24 -2.77 11.71
C ALA A 321 12.47 -3.01 10.81
N LYS A 322 12.95 -4.27 10.75
CA LYS A 322 14.09 -4.63 9.88
C LYS A 322 13.77 -4.42 8.40
N LEU A 323 12.55 -4.78 7.97
CA LEU A 323 12.09 -4.52 6.60
C LEU A 323 12.14 -3.03 6.27
N TRP A 324 11.67 -2.19 7.20
CA TRP A 324 11.69 -0.74 7.00
C TRP A 324 13.10 -0.21 6.83
N GLU A 325 14.04 -0.58 7.72
CA GLU A 325 15.46 -0.19 7.64
C GLU A 325 16.11 -0.61 6.31
N VAL A 326 15.90 -1.87 5.90
CA VAL A 326 16.45 -2.39 4.64
C VAL A 326 15.82 -1.67 3.44
N SER A 327 14.51 -1.37 3.49
CA SER A 327 13.84 -0.62 2.43
C SER A 327 14.36 0.82 2.33
N GLU A 328 14.62 1.49 3.45
CA GLU A 328 15.27 2.80 3.50
C GLU A 328 16.67 2.76 2.89
N GLU A 329 17.47 1.74 3.21
CA GLU A 329 18.81 1.58 2.66
C GLU A 329 18.79 1.37 1.14
N LEU A 330 17.96 0.45 0.65
CA LEU A 330 17.85 0.13 -0.77
C LEU A 330 17.28 1.29 -1.62
N THR A 331 16.48 2.15 -1.01
CA THR A 331 15.82 3.25 -1.72
C THR A 331 16.32 4.63 -1.33
N ARG A 332 17.40 4.73 -0.57
CA ARG A 332 17.95 5.96 0.05
C ARG A 332 17.96 7.17 -0.90
N ASP A 333 18.45 6.98 -2.13
CA ASP A 333 18.60 8.07 -3.09
C ASP A 333 17.26 8.63 -3.60
N TYR A 334 16.16 7.91 -3.37
CA TYR A 334 14.82 8.23 -3.83
C TYR A 334 13.91 8.73 -2.69
N LEU A 335 14.39 8.72 -1.45
CA LEU A 335 13.65 9.22 -0.30
C LEU A 335 13.74 10.75 -0.20
N PRO A 336 12.82 11.40 0.54
CA PRO A 336 12.93 12.83 0.86
C PRO A 336 14.25 13.18 1.54
N ALA A 337 14.80 14.36 1.24
CA ALA A 337 16.13 14.76 1.72
C ALA A 337 16.31 14.69 3.24
N ASN A 338 15.24 14.90 4.00
CA ASN A 338 15.24 14.79 5.46
C ASN A 338 15.23 13.34 6.01
N GLN A 339 15.15 12.34 5.14
CA GLN A 339 15.19 10.91 5.47
C GLN A 339 16.44 10.22 4.88
N ARG A 340 17.33 10.96 4.21
CA ARG A 340 18.55 10.42 3.58
C ARG A 340 19.78 10.41 4.53
N ALA A 341 19.56 10.74 5.81
CA ALA A 341 20.63 10.88 6.81
C ALA A 341 21.07 9.55 7.42
#